data_7b19baff884f2e8a57c9e872b211e33e
#
_entry.id   7b19baff884f2e8a57c9e872b211e33e
#
_cell.length_a   1.000
_cell.length_b   1.000
_cell.length_c   1.000
_cell.angle_alpha   90.00
_cell.angle_beta   90.00
_cell.angle_gamma   90.00
#
_symmetry.space_group_name_H-M   'P 1'
#
loop_
_entity.id
_entity.type
_entity.pdbx_description
1 polymer ?
#
loop_
_entity_poly.entity_id
_entity_poly.type
_entity_poly.pdbx_seq_one_letter_code
_entity_poly.pdbx_strand_id
1 'polypeptide(L)'
;MMGRYEEAYTEFQRAIRLDPLAVSQNLLGFNCLYARRYDQAVSEFVKILELDPRDGPALCGLGWAYSWKGLHELAIAALQKGVNLWPGTSPLTMLADAYAAAEQRDDAQKVLEQLFVLSKERYVTPYGVARIYNALGQKDEALRWLETSYQQQAEWLLLLKVDARFDDLRSNPRFQDLMRRMNFPA
;
A
#
# COMPACT_ATOMS: atom_id res chain seq x y z
N MET A 1 12.02 -13.73 1.13
CA MET A 1 12.27 -12.45 0.40
C MET A 1 12.45 -11.26 1.33
N MET A 2 12.67 -11.52 2.56
CA MET A 2 12.50 -10.56 3.64
C MET A 2 13.85 -10.02 4.03
N GLY A 3 14.03 -8.72 3.88
CA GLY A 3 15.29 -8.03 4.16
C GLY A 3 16.28 -7.90 2.99
N ARG A 4 15.94 -8.42 1.79
CA ARG A 4 16.82 -8.29 0.60
C ARG A 4 16.42 -7.07 -0.26
N TYR A 5 16.01 -6.00 0.39
CA TYR A 5 15.56 -4.79 -0.31
C TYR A 5 16.67 -4.12 -1.12
N GLU A 6 17.91 -4.15 -0.63
CA GLU A 6 19.08 -3.60 -1.34
C GLU A 6 19.34 -4.34 -2.64
N GLU A 7 19.31 -5.66 -2.57
CA GLU A 7 19.51 -6.48 -3.76
C GLU A 7 18.37 -6.23 -4.75
N ALA A 8 17.11 -6.23 -4.28
CA ALA A 8 15.95 -5.95 -5.12
C ALA A 8 16.05 -4.55 -5.75
N TYR A 9 16.42 -3.53 -4.98
CA TYR A 9 16.59 -2.16 -5.48
C TYR A 9 17.66 -2.10 -6.58
N THR A 10 18.79 -2.77 -6.36
CA THR A 10 19.90 -2.83 -7.32
C THR A 10 19.47 -3.53 -8.62
N GLU A 11 18.76 -4.65 -8.51
CA GLU A 11 18.27 -5.38 -9.68
C GLU A 11 17.18 -4.61 -10.44
N PHE A 12 16.28 -3.91 -9.75
CA PHE A 12 15.32 -3.00 -10.42
C PHE A 12 16.03 -1.88 -11.17
N GLN A 13 17.04 -1.24 -10.57
CA GLN A 13 17.83 -0.23 -11.28
C GLN A 13 18.55 -0.79 -12.49
N ARG A 14 19.08 -2.02 -12.38
CA ARG A 14 19.72 -2.69 -13.51
C ARG A 14 18.72 -2.99 -14.62
N ALA A 15 17.56 -3.52 -14.29
CA ALA A 15 16.50 -3.81 -15.24
C ALA A 15 16.02 -2.55 -15.98
N ILE A 16 15.80 -1.44 -15.27
CA ILE A 16 15.41 -0.15 -15.85
C ILE A 16 16.50 0.38 -16.81
N ARG A 17 17.80 0.19 -16.47
CA ARG A 17 18.90 0.59 -17.38
C ARG A 17 18.95 -0.25 -18.66
N LEU A 18 18.59 -1.54 -18.57
CA LEU A 18 18.60 -2.44 -19.72
C LEU A 18 17.40 -2.23 -20.64
N ASP A 19 16.22 -2.05 -20.05
CA ASP A 19 14.99 -1.76 -20.77
C ASP A 19 14.08 -0.84 -19.92
N PRO A 20 14.15 0.48 -20.14
CA PRO A 20 13.34 1.46 -19.41
C PRO A 20 11.83 1.29 -19.60
N LEU A 21 11.39 0.60 -20.64
CA LEU A 21 9.98 0.38 -20.97
C LEU A 21 9.43 -0.92 -20.39
N ALA A 22 10.29 -1.91 -20.14
CA ALA A 22 9.87 -3.22 -19.61
C ALA A 22 9.58 -3.22 -18.10
N VAL A 23 10.16 -2.27 -17.37
CA VAL A 23 10.07 -2.24 -15.90
C VAL A 23 9.51 -0.90 -15.44
N SER A 24 8.41 -0.94 -14.72
CA SER A 24 7.83 0.28 -14.11
C SER A 24 8.81 0.89 -13.11
N GLN A 25 9.18 2.15 -13.31
CA GLN A 25 10.02 2.91 -12.37
C GLN A 25 9.37 3.06 -11.00
N ASN A 26 8.04 2.97 -10.92
CA ASN A 26 7.30 2.96 -9.66
C ASN A 26 7.76 1.84 -8.70
N LEU A 27 8.29 0.72 -9.22
CA LEU A 27 8.78 -0.39 -8.40
C LEU A 27 9.94 0.02 -7.47
N LEU A 28 10.79 0.96 -7.88
CA LEU A 28 11.85 1.49 -7.01
C LEU A 28 11.25 2.21 -5.78
N GLY A 29 10.27 3.08 -6.02
CA GLY A 29 9.58 3.80 -4.96
C GLY A 29 8.87 2.84 -3.98
N PHE A 30 8.15 1.85 -4.50
CA PHE A 30 7.47 0.84 -3.65
C PHE A 30 8.47 -0.05 -2.90
N ASN A 31 9.59 -0.44 -3.51
CA ASN A 31 10.64 -1.17 -2.81
C ASN A 31 11.16 -0.36 -1.61
N CYS A 32 11.43 0.93 -1.80
CA CYS A 32 11.87 1.82 -0.72
C CYS A 32 10.80 1.96 0.38
N LEU A 33 9.50 2.04 0.03
CA LEU A 33 8.41 2.09 1.00
C LEU A 33 8.43 0.86 1.92
N TYR A 34 8.47 -0.34 1.36
CA TYR A 34 8.48 -1.57 2.15
C TYR A 34 9.81 -1.82 2.87
N ALA A 35 10.90 -1.18 2.43
CA ALA A 35 12.17 -1.11 3.16
C ALA A 35 12.18 -0.06 4.28
N ARG A 36 11.07 0.66 4.49
CA ARG A 36 10.90 1.78 5.43
C ARG A 36 11.84 2.98 5.15
N ARG A 37 12.27 3.13 3.90
CA ARG A 37 13.12 4.23 3.42
C ARG A 37 12.24 5.31 2.78
N TYR A 38 11.45 5.96 3.61
CA TYR A 38 10.37 6.82 3.13
C TYR A 38 10.89 8.05 2.36
N ASP A 39 12.00 8.65 2.77
CA ASP A 39 12.61 9.78 2.04
C ASP A 39 13.09 9.38 0.65
N GLN A 40 13.68 8.20 0.55
CA GLN A 40 14.12 7.66 -0.73
C GLN A 40 12.91 7.31 -1.61
N ALA A 41 11.82 6.74 -1.05
CA ALA A 41 10.60 6.50 -1.78
C ALA A 41 10.00 7.78 -2.36
N VAL A 42 9.93 8.85 -1.56
CA VAL A 42 9.51 10.18 -2.04
C VAL A 42 10.37 10.64 -3.21
N SER A 43 11.71 10.54 -3.07
CA SER A 43 12.63 10.94 -4.15
C SER A 43 12.41 10.15 -5.44
N GLU A 44 12.18 8.83 -5.34
CA GLU A 44 11.94 8.00 -6.55
C GLU A 44 10.62 8.38 -7.25
N PHE A 45 9.53 8.61 -6.49
CA PHE A 45 8.27 9.04 -7.11
C PHE A 45 8.33 10.46 -7.66
N VAL A 46 9.04 11.38 -7.02
CA VAL A 46 9.24 12.75 -7.53
C VAL A 46 9.97 12.73 -8.87
N LYS A 47 11.02 11.92 -9.02
CA LYS A 47 11.73 11.77 -10.31
C LYS A 47 10.80 11.35 -11.46
N ILE A 48 9.85 10.45 -11.19
CA ILE A 48 8.86 10.03 -12.18
C ILE A 48 7.95 11.20 -12.53
N LEU A 49 7.48 11.94 -11.52
CA LEU A 49 6.57 13.08 -11.71
C LEU A 49 7.25 14.31 -12.36
N GLU A 50 8.58 14.44 -12.29
CA GLU A 50 9.34 15.42 -13.05
C GLU A 50 9.31 15.11 -14.55
N LEU A 51 9.25 13.82 -14.92
CA LEU A 51 9.16 13.37 -16.32
C LEU A 51 7.71 13.36 -16.83
N ASP A 52 6.78 12.85 -16.01
CA ASP A 52 5.35 12.87 -16.28
C ASP A 52 4.55 13.29 -15.03
N PRO A 53 4.18 14.58 -14.92
CA PRO A 53 3.40 15.10 -13.81
C PRO A 53 2.00 14.47 -13.66
N ARG A 54 1.55 13.70 -14.65
CA ARG A 54 0.25 13.03 -14.68
C ARG A 54 0.33 11.51 -14.48
N ASP A 55 1.50 10.98 -14.11
CA ASP A 55 1.62 9.57 -13.75
C ASP A 55 0.80 9.28 -12.49
N GLY A 56 -0.40 8.69 -12.68
CA GLY A 56 -1.33 8.39 -11.58
C GLY A 56 -0.75 7.41 -10.57
N PRO A 57 -0.13 6.29 -10.99
CA PRO A 57 0.61 5.39 -10.10
C PRO A 57 1.68 6.07 -9.25
N ALA A 58 2.50 6.98 -9.84
CA ALA A 58 3.52 7.71 -9.10
C ALA A 58 2.90 8.69 -8.08
N LEU A 59 1.82 9.39 -8.45
CA LEU A 59 1.07 10.23 -7.51
C LEU A 59 0.53 9.43 -6.33
N CYS A 60 -0.02 8.25 -6.58
CA CYS A 60 -0.49 7.35 -5.52
C CYS A 60 0.65 6.84 -4.64
N GLY A 61 1.77 6.46 -5.25
CA GLY A 61 2.97 6.04 -4.52
C GLY A 61 3.56 7.16 -3.66
N LEU A 62 3.64 8.39 -4.22
CA LEU A 62 4.08 9.57 -3.48
C LEU A 62 3.16 9.88 -2.29
N GLY A 63 1.84 9.83 -2.52
CA GLY A 63 0.88 10.03 -1.45
C GLY A 63 1.02 8.98 -0.34
N TRP A 64 1.28 7.73 -0.70
CA TRP A 64 1.57 6.69 0.28
C TRP A 64 2.86 6.94 1.05
N ALA A 65 3.93 7.38 0.38
CA ALA A 65 5.18 7.73 1.02
C ALA A 65 4.98 8.88 2.03
N TYR A 66 4.21 9.89 1.68
CA TYR A 66 3.84 10.98 2.58
C TYR A 66 3.01 10.50 3.77
N SER A 67 2.03 9.60 3.55
CA SER A 67 1.22 9.04 4.63
C SER A 67 2.09 8.30 5.67
N TRP A 68 3.07 7.52 5.22
CA TRP A 68 3.97 6.79 6.11
C TRP A 68 5.00 7.68 6.83
N LYS A 69 5.22 8.89 6.33
CA LYS A 69 5.99 9.93 7.01
C LYS A 69 5.15 10.78 7.98
N GLY A 70 3.84 10.54 8.07
CA GLY A 70 2.91 11.35 8.86
C GLY A 70 2.56 12.71 8.24
N LEU A 71 2.88 12.91 6.95
CA LEU A 71 2.58 14.13 6.20
C LEU A 71 1.19 14.03 5.57
N HIS A 72 0.16 13.97 6.41
CA HIS A 72 -1.19 13.55 6.03
C HIS A 72 -1.84 14.45 4.97
N GLU A 73 -1.70 15.77 5.08
CA GLU A 73 -2.28 16.72 4.10
C GLU A 73 -1.68 16.52 2.70
N LEU A 74 -0.36 16.37 2.61
CA LEU A 74 0.34 16.11 1.36
C LEU A 74 -0.03 14.74 0.79
N ALA A 75 -0.20 13.74 1.67
CA ALA A 75 -0.62 12.40 1.28
C ALA A 75 -1.99 12.41 0.62
N ILE A 76 -2.97 13.02 1.27
CA ILE A 76 -4.35 13.10 0.77
C ILE A 76 -4.39 13.88 -0.55
N ALA A 77 -3.71 15.04 -0.64
CA ALA A 77 -3.68 15.85 -1.85
C ALA A 77 -3.07 15.08 -3.06
N ALA A 78 -1.98 14.34 -2.85
CA ALA A 78 -1.37 13.53 -3.90
C ALA A 78 -2.26 12.35 -4.31
N LEU A 79 -2.88 11.65 -3.34
CA LEU A 79 -3.76 10.53 -3.58
C LEU A 79 -5.05 10.92 -4.29
N GLN A 80 -5.66 12.06 -3.94
CA GLN A 80 -6.84 12.58 -4.65
C GLN A 80 -6.54 12.84 -6.13
N LYS A 81 -5.38 13.44 -6.44
CA LYS A 81 -4.93 13.62 -7.83
C LYS A 81 -4.68 12.27 -8.51
N GLY A 82 -4.02 11.35 -7.81
CA GLY A 82 -3.72 10.01 -8.32
C GLY A 82 -4.99 9.22 -8.65
N VAL A 83 -5.99 9.21 -7.76
CA VAL A 83 -7.30 8.54 -7.98
C VAL A 83 -8.00 9.07 -9.23
N ASN A 84 -7.92 10.37 -9.51
CA ASN A 84 -8.53 10.97 -10.69
C ASN A 84 -7.82 10.55 -11.99
N LEU A 85 -6.49 10.36 -11.97
CA LEU A 85 -5.69 10.01 -13.13
C LEU A 85 -5.55 8.50 -13.35
N TRP A 86 -5.67 7.74 -12.29
CA TRP A 86 -5.61 6.28 -12.28
C TRP A 86 -6.81 5.70 -11.53
N PRO A 87 -8.03 5.75 -12.12
CA PRO A 87 -9.24 5.30 -11.45
C PRO A 87 -9.25 3.79 -11.25
N GLY A 88 -9.51 3.36 -10.02
CA GLY A 88 -9.57 1.93 -9.67
C GLY A 88 -9.71 1.68 -8.19
N THR A 89 -9.83 0.41 -7.82
CA THR A 89 -10.02 0.00 -6.42
C THR A 89 -8.73 0.17 -5.60
N SER A 90 -7.56 -0.03 -6.22
CA SER A 90 -6.26 0.12 -5.53
C SER A 90 -5.98 1.56 -5.09
N PRO A 91 -6.06 2.60 -5.95
CA PRO A 91 -5.87 3.98 -5.52
C PRO A 91 -6.93 4.45 -4.52
N LEU A 92 -8.19 4.02 -4.64
CA LEU A 92 -9.22 4.30 -3.63
C LEU A 92 -8.88 3.68 -2.27
N THR A 93 -8.35 2.46 -2.26
CA THR A 93 -7.88 1.81 -1.03
C THR A 93 -6.73 2.60 -0.38
N MET A 94 -5.80 3.12 -1.18
CA MET A 94 -4.71 3.98 -0.68
C MET A 94 -5.23 5.29 -0.09
N LEU A 95 -6.22 5.90 -0.72
CA LEU A 95 -6.85 7.14 -0.25
C LEU A 95 -7.60 6.92 1.06
N ALA A 96 -8.39 5.84 1.17
CA ALA A 96 -9.10 5.50 2.42
C ALA A 96 -8.12 5.24 3.58
N ASP A 97 -7.02 4.53 3.30
CA ASP A 97 -5.93 4.27 4.25
C ASP A 97 -5.30 5.59 4.75
N ALA A 98 -5.05 6.55 3.84
CA ALA A 98 -4.51 7.86 4.19
C ALA A 98 -5.49 8.72 5.00
N TYR A 99 -6.78 8.73 4.66
CA TYR A 99 -7.79 9.40 5.46
C TYR A 99 -7.87 8.82 6.87
N ALA A 100 -7.86 7.48 7.00
CA ALA A 100 -7.87 6.82 8.30
C ALA A 100 -6.63 7.16 9.13
N ALA A 101 -5.44 7.18 8.52
CA ALA A 101 -4.19 7.58 9.17
C ALA A 101 -4.17 9.07 9.58
N ALA A 102 -4.91 9.92 8.87
CA ALA A 102 -5.11 11.33 9.19
C ALA A 102 -6.24 11.58 10.22
N GLU A 103 -6.81 10.51 10.80
CA GLU A 103 -7.97 10.55 11.70
C GLU A 103 -9.26 11.13 11.06
N GLN A 104 -9.29 11.28 9.74
CA GLN A 104 -10.46 11.69 8.97
C GLN A 104 -11.39 10.50 8.75
N ARG A 105 -11.99 10.02 9.86
CA ARG A 105 -12.75 8.76 9.92
C ARG A 105 -13.94 8.72 8.97
N ASP A 106 -14.68 9.83 8.87
CA ASP A 106 -15.88 9.91 8.03
C ASP A 106 -15.52 9.79 6.54
N ASP A 107 -14.41 10.41 6.11
CA ASP A 107 -13.97 10.34 4.72
C ASP A 107 -13.38 8.96 4.39
N ALA A 108 -12.64 8.36 5.32
CA ALA A 108 -12.19 6.97 5.19
C ALA A 108 -13.38 6.00 5.06
N GLN A 109 -14.43 6.19 5.87
CA GLN A 109 -15.62 5.36 5.83
C GLN A 109 -16.40 5.51 4.51
N LYS A 110 -16.56 6.74 4.00
CA LYS A 110 -17.21 7.00 2.69
C LYS A 110 -16.48 6.27 1.56
N VAL A 111 -15.14 6.33 1.53
CA VAL A 111 -14.37 5.64 0.50
C VAL A 111 -14.46 4.12 0.67
N LEU A 112 -14.49 3.61 1.90
CA LEU A 112 -14.68 2.19 2.18
C LEU A 112 -16.04 1.70 1.68
N GLU A 113 -17.12 2.46 1.88
CA GLU A 113 -18.45 2.17 1.35
C GLU A 113 -18.46 2.17 -0.18
N GLN A 114 -17.78 3.14 -0.80
CA GLN A 114 -17.61 3.15 -2.26
C GLN A 114 -16.87 1.90 -2.75
N LEU A 115 -15.83 1.45 -2.05
CA LEU A 115 -15.14 0.20 -2.37
C LEU A 115 -16.06 -1.02 -2.27
N PHE A 116 -16.94 -1.08 -1.27
CA PHE A 116 -17.93 -2.16 -1.16
C PHE A 116 -18.99 -2.13 -2.27
N VAL A 117 -19.39 -0.96 -2.73
CA VAL A 117 -20.25 -0.86 -3.92
C VAL A 117 -19.52 -1.39 -5.15
N LEU A 118 -18.27 -0.97 -5.36
CA LEU A 118 -17.44 -1.41 -6.49
C LEU A 118 -17.09 -2.91 -6.42
N SER A 119 -17.05 -3.51 -5.24
CA SER A 119 -16.73 -4.93 -5.07
C SER A 119 -17.76 -5.87 -5.71
N LYS A 120 -18.94 -5.38 -6.06
CA LYS A 120 -19.97 -6.13 -6.79
C LYS A 120 -19.61 -6.36 -8.27
N GLU A 121 -18.73 -5.51 -8.82
CA GLU A 121 -18.38 -5.51 -10.24
C GLU A 121 -16.87 -5.64 -10.48
N ARG A 122 -16.06 -5.31 -9.50
CA ARG A 122 -14.60 -5.27 -9.60
C ARG A 122 -13.95 -5.92 -8.39
N TYR A 123 -12.77 -6.48 -8.59
CA TYR A 123 -11.98 -7.00 -7.48
C TYR A 123 -11.54 -5.87 -6.55
N VAL A 124 -11.85 -6.01 -5.28
CA VAL A 124 -11.32 -5.19 -4.18
C VAL A 124 -10.47 -6.10 -3.31
N THR A 125 -9.19 -5.77 -3.16
CA THR A 125 -8.28 -6.62 -2.40
C THR A 125 -8.67 -6.67 -0.92
N PRO A 126 -8.93 -7.86 -0.34
CA PRO A 126 -9.24 -8.00 1.09
C PRO A 126 -8.11 -7.47 1.98
N TYR A 127 -6.87 -7.58 1.50
CA TYR A 127 -5.70 -7.04 2.19
C TYR A 127 -5.77 -5.51 2.33
N GLY A 128 -6.21 -4.82 1.27
CA GLY A 128 -6.42 -3.37 1.30
C GLY A 128 -7.51 -2.96 2.30
N VAL A 129 -8.62 -3.70 2.31
CA VAL A 129 -9.72 -3.47 3.27
C VAL A 129 -9.25 -3.68 4.71
N ALA A 130 -8.44 -4.73 4.96
CA ALA A 130 -7.85 -4.98 6.27
C ALA A 130 -7.00 -3.81 6.77
N ARG A 131 -6.23 -3.17 5.88
CA ARG A 131 -5.42 -1.99 6.23
C ARG A 131 -6.29 -0.81 6.65
N ILE A 132 -7.35 -0.53 5.92
CA ILE A 132 -8.28 0.56 6.23
C ILE A 132 -8.89 0.33 7.63
N TYR A 133 -9.39 -0.87 7.91
CA TYR A 133 -9.94 -1.19 9.22
C TYR A 133 -8.90 -1.10 10.34
N ASN A 134 -7.65 -1.53 10.07
CA ASN A 134 -6.58 -1.39 11.07
C ASN A 134 -6.27 0.08 11.35
N ALA A 135 -6.17 0.92 10.33
CA ALA A 135 -5.94 2.35 10.48
C ALA A 135 -7.10 3.07 11.20
N LEU A 136 -8.35 2.59 11.02
CA LEU A 136 -9.52 3.05 11.77
C LEU A 136 -9.55 2.55 13.23
N GLY A 137 -8.60 1.72 13.65
CA GLY A 137 -8.55 1.10 14.97
C GLY A 137 -9.51 -0.08 15.16
N GLN A 138 -10.17 -0.53 14.11
CA GLN A 138 -11.13 -1.64 14.12
C GLN A 138 -10.40 -2.97 13.91
N LYS A 139 -9.59 -3.36 14.91
CA LYS A 139 -8.64 -4.48 14.83
C LYS A 139 -9.28 -5.83 14.53
N ASP A 140 -10.46 -6.09 15.07
CA ASP A 140 -11.19 -7.35 14.84
C ASP A 140 -11.64 -7.47 13.38
N GLU A 141 -12.12 -6.38 12.79
CA GLU A 141 -12.45 -6.34 11.36
C GLU A 141 -11.19 -6.51 10.50
N ALA A 142 -10.12 -5.80 10.83
CA ALA A 142 -8.84 -5.95 10.14
C ALA A 142 -8.38 -7.42 10.11
N LEU A 143 -8.44 -8.10 11.26
CA LEU A 143 -8.07 -9.52 11.35
C LEU A 143 -9.00 -10.44 10.55
N ARG A 144 -10.31 -10.15 10.49
CA ARG A 144 -11.26 -10.89 9.64
C ARG A 144 -10.92 -10.74 8.15
N TRP A 145 -10.60 -9.52 7.73
CA TRP A 145 -10.22 -9.25 6.35
C TRP A 145 -8.85 -9.82 5.97
N LEU A 146 -7.90 -9.87 6.92
CA LEU A 146 -6.63 -10.60 6.72
C LEU A 146 -6.85 -12.10 6.54
N GLU A 147 -7.76 -12.70 7.31
CA GLU A 147 -8.14 -14.10 7.17
C GLU A 147 -8.80 -14.37 5.80
N THR A 148 -9.71 -13.48 5.37
CA THR A 148 -10.30 -13.52 4.02
C THR A 148 -9.22 -13.44 2.94
N SER A 149 -8.23 -12.55 3.13
CA SER A 149 -7.09 -12.38 2.23
C SER A 149 -6.27 -13.68 2.11
N TYR A 150 -6.08 -14.38 3.23
CA TYR A 150 -5.38 -15.66 3.26
C TYR A 150 -6.17 -16.75 2.52
N GLN A 151 -7.47 -16.86 2.79
CA GLN A 151 -8.34 -17.85 2.15
C GLN A 151 -8.43 -17.65 0.64
N GLN A 152 -8.43 -16.40 0.18
CA GLN A 152 -8.44 -16.05 -1.24
C GLN A 152 -7.06 -16.05 -1.90
N GLN A 153 -5.99 -16.35 -1.16
CA GLN A 153 -4.61 -16.28 -1.65
C GLN A 153 -4.27 -14.95 -2.29
N ALA A 154 -4.77 -13.85 -1.69
CA ALA A 154 -4.61 -12.52 -2.23
C ALA A 154 -3.13 -12.14 -2.35
N GLU A 155 -2.73 -11.64 -3.52
CA GLU A 155 -1.34 -11.37 -3.90
C GLU A 155 -0.59 -10.50 -2.87
N TRP A 156 -1.22 -9.43 -2.40
CA TRP A 156 -0.59 -8.47 -1.48
C TRP A 156 -0.36 -9.00 -0.07
N LEU A 157 -0.96 -10.14 0.28
CA LEU A 157 -0.77 -10.77 1.59
C LEU A 157 0.70 -11.15 1.84
N LEU A 158 1.49 -11.38 0.79
CA LEU A 158 2.92 -11.63 0.89
C LEU A 158 3.70 -10.50 1.60
N LEU A 159 3.15 -9.29 1.60
CA LEU A 159 3.75 -8.14 2.25
C LEU A 159 3.47 -8.06 3.76
N LEU A 160 2.55 -8.89 4.30
CA LEU A 160 2.08 -8.81 5.69
C LEU A 160 3.23 -8.85 6.71
N LYS A 161 4.29 -9.61 6.46
CA LYS A 161 5.45 -9.70 7.37
C LYS A 161 6.24 -8.38 7.46
N VAL A 162 6.25 -7.58 6.40
CA VAL A 162 7.08 -6.36 6.30
C VAL A 162 6.27 -5.07 6.37
N ASP A 163 4.95 -5.15 6.18
CA ASP A 163 4.07 -4.00 6.19
C ASP A 163 3.98 -3.39 7.59
N ALA A 164 4.55 -2.18 7.73
CA ALA A 164 4.60 -1.44 8.99
C ALA A 164 3.21 -1.08 9.54
N ARG A 165 2.20 -1.01 8.67
CA ARG A 165 0.83 -0.65 9.06
C ARG A 165 0.14 -1.68 9.94
N PHE A 166 0.68 -2.89 10.04
CA PHE A 166 0.19 -3.93 10.94
C PHE A 166 1.13 -4.17 12.13
N ASP A 167 2.08 -3.26 12.39
CA ASP A 167 3.03 -3.43 13.51
C ASP A 167 2.29 -3.51 14.87
N ASP A 168 1.17 -2.83 15.01
CA ASP A 168 0.31 -2.84 16.21
C ASP A 168 -0.51 -4.13 16.38
N LEU A 169 -0.60 -4.98 15.35
CA LEU A 169 -1.21 -6.30 15.40
C LEU A 169 -0.23 -7.43 15.65
N ARG A 170 1.09 -7.19 15.60
CA ARG A 170 2.11 -8.25 15.69
C ARG A 170 2.06 -9.06 16.97
N SER A 171 1.63 -8.46 18.08
CA SER A 171 1.45 -9.16 19.36
C SER A 171 0.10 -9.88 19.50
N ASN A 172 -0.83 -9.67 18.56
CA ASN A 172 -2.15 -10.30 18.60
C ASN A 172 -2.06 -11.80 18.26
N PRO A 173 -2.62 -12.71 19.11
CA PRO A 173 -2.53 -14.16 18.88
C PRO A 173 -3.11 -14.62 17.53
N ARG A 174 -4.21 -14.00 17.05
CA ARG A 174 -4.82 -14.33 15.76
C ARG A 174 -3.91 -13.92 14.59
N PHE A 175 -3.24 -12.77 14.70
CA PHE A 175 -2.26 -12.32 13.72
C PHE A 175 -1.06 -13.27 13.68
N GLN A 176 -0.53 -13.66 14.85
CA GLN A 176 0.59 -14.61 14.95
C GLN A 176 0.23 -15.98 14.39
N ASP A 177 -1.00 -16.45 14.60
CA ASP A 177 -1.49 -17.69 14.02
C ASP A 177 -1.54 -17.61 12.50
N LEU A 178 -2.10 -16.53 11.94
CA LEU A 178 -2.11 -16.28 10.50
C LEU A 178 -0.68 -16.29 9.93
N MET A 179 0.26 -15.60 10.58
CA MET A 179 1.67 -15.55 10.17
C MET A 179 2.31 -16.95 10.15
N ARG A 180 2.02 -17.81 11.14
CA ARG A 180 2.51 -19.20 11.18
C ARG A 180 1.95 -20.02 10.02
N ARG A 181 0.64 -19.92 9.75
CA ARG A 181 -0.02 -20.63 8.63
C ARG A 181 0.49 -20.20 7.27
N MET A 182 0.89 -18.94 7.11
CA MET A 182 1.52 -18.43 5.89
C MET A 182 2.93 -19.00 5.64
N ASN A 183 3.53 -19.64 6.65
CA ASN A 183 4.81 -20.34 6.56
C ASN A 183 5.90 -19.54 5.81
N PHE A 184 6.05 -18.27 6.16
CA PHE A 184 7.13 -17.46 5.58
C PHE A 184 8.49 -18.08 5.89
N PRO A 185 9.38 -18.19 4.91
CA PRO A 185 10.74 -18.63 5.17
C PRO A 185 11.40 -17.71 6.21
N ALA A 186 12.22 -18.31 7.08
CA ALA A 186 12.94 -17.64 8.14
C ALA A 186 13.91 -16.57 7.59
#